data_e933ba8546ba377c9a1288396ff42865
#
_entry.id   e933ba8546ba377c9a1288396ff42865
#
_cell.length_a   1.000
_cell.length_b   1.000
_cell.length_c   1.000
_cell.angle_alpha   90.00
_cell.angle_beta   90.00
_cell.angle_gamma   90.00
#
_symmetry.space_group_name_H-M   'P 1'
#
loop_
_entity.id
_entity.type
_entity.pdbx_description
1 polymer ?
#
loop_
_entity_poly.entity_id
_entity_poly.type
_entity_poly.pdbx_seq_one_letter_code
_entity_poly.pdbx_strand_id
1 'polypeptide(L)'
;MSSENTAAPQTPKAEAKGALDRYFKITERGSTIAAEFRGGLATFFAMSYIVVLNPLIIGLGKDASGNALGVPQVAAMTALVAGVMTILMGVVAKQPFAMAAGLGVNALLATTIASTPGLTWPAIMGLVVWAGVLMTILVLTGFRTAVFNAVPESLKVAIVVGIGFFIAFIGLVNAGIIRRMPDAAGTTVPVSFGVSGHLLGWPTLVFLFGLFLTIALFIRNVKGAILYGVLASTALSIILEKVVPSGSSVKSPTGWSLNVPVWDSNTSKLPNFSLFGSADLFGAFGTLGGMAAVLLIFTILISAFFDAMGTSVGLATEAGTIKDGQIENVDKVLLVDALGSVAGGGTSSSASQIFVESATGIGAGARTGFANVVTGALFLVAIFLSPLVTIVPFEAVAPAMVFVGFLMIRQAVNIDWNDWGLGIPAFMTIIFMPLAYSIADGIGAGFLSYVFIRLVQGRGKEVHWLMYVVSAVFLIFFANGLITGWMH
;
A
#
# COMPACT_ATOMS: atom_id res chain seq x y z
N MET A 1 -41.61 -10.88 -45.85
CA MET A 1 -40.40 -11.65 -45.52
C MET A 1 -39.98 -11.27 -44.11
N SER A 2 -40.39 -12.09 -43.16
CA SER A 2 -40.13 -11.92 -41.74
C SER A 2 -38.72 -12.37 -41.45
N SER A 3 -37.87 -11.47 -40.91
CA SER A 3 -36.54 -11.79 -40.38
C SER A 3 -36.70 -12.48 -39.04
N GLU A 4 -36.53 -13.79 -38.99
CA GLU A 4 -36.37 -14.56 -37.77
C GLU A 4 -35.09 -14.12 -37.06
N ASN A 5 -35.29 -13.54 -35.89
CA ASN A 5 -34.24 -13.17 -34.96
C ASN A 5 -33.79 -14.44 -34.23
N THR A 6 -32.82 -15.17 -34.78
CA THR A 6 -32.20 -16.34 -34.14
C THR A 6 -31.33 -15.87 -32.96
N ALA A 7 -31.90 -15.87 -31.76
CA ALA A 7 -31.17 -15.75 -30.54
C ALA A 7 -30.13 -16.87 -30.45
N ALA A 8 -28.85 -16.51 -30.28
CA ALA A 8 -27.77 -17.47 -30.10
C ALA A 8 -28.06 -18.39 -28.88
N PRO A 9 -27.79 -19.71 -29.01
CA PRO A 9 -28.06 -20.65 -27.93
C PRO A 9 -27.30 -20.26 -26.66
N GLN A 10 -28.03 -19.96 -25.60
CA GLN A 10 -27.45 -19.74 -24.26
C GLN A 10 -26.87 -21.08 -23.81
N THR A 11 -25.55 -21.16 -23.70
CA THR A 11 -24.85 -22.28 -23.05
C THR A 11 -25.47 -22.53 -21.68
N PRO A 12 -25.85 -23.76 -21.33
CA PRO A 12 -26.43 -24.06 -20.01
C PRO A 12 -25.47 -23.64 -18.93
N LYS A 13 -25.92 -22.79 -17.97
CA LYS A 13 -25.14 -22.43 -16.79
C LYS A 13 -24.81 -23.72 -16.05
N ALA A 14 -23.52 -24.03 -15.89
CA ALA A 14 -23.08 -25.18 -15.13
C ALA A 14 -23.65 -25.11 -13.69
N GLU A 15 -24.29 -26.19 -13.25
CA GLU A 15 -24.89 -26.23 -11.91
C GLU A 15 -23.85 -26.22 -10.82
N ALA A 16 -24.08 -25.41 -9.80
CA ALA A 16 -23.18 -25.24 -8.65
C ALA A 16 -23.05 -26.56 -7.85
N LYS A 17 -21.82 -27.06 -7.72
CA LYS A 17 -21.48 -28.33 -7.06
C LYS A 17 -21.15 -28.10 -5.58
N GLY A 18 -22.18 -27.98 -4.73
CA GLY A 18 -21.99 -27.92 -3.28
C GLY A 18 -22.23 -26.54 -2.64
N ALA A 19 -22.21 -26.48 -1.29
CA ALA A 19 -22.52 -25.27 -0.53
C ALA A 19 -21.49 -24.13 -0.72
N LEU A 20 -20.20 -24.47 -0.77
CA LEU A 20 -19.10 -23.50 -1.02
C LEU A 20 -19.23 -22.87 -2.40
N ASP A 21 -19.49 -23.67 -3.43
CA ASP A 21 -19.63 -23.18 -4.79
C ASP A 21 -20.84 -22.24 -4.91
N ARG A 22 -21.98 -22.59 -4.29
CA ARG A 22 -23.16 -21.73 -4.25
C ARG A 22 -22.91 -20.42 -3.51
N TYR A 23 -22.20 -20.46 -2.37
CA TYR A 23 -21.94 -19.25 -1.57
C TYR A 23 -21.02 -18.28 -2.30
N PHE A 24 -19.90 -18.77 -2.82
CA PHE A 24 -18.88 -17.94 -3.48
C PHE A 24 -19.15 -17.75 -5.00
N LYS A 25 -20.12 -18.48 -5.58
CA LYS A 25 -20.46 -18.45 -7.01
C LYS A 25 -19.28 -18.86 -7.90
N ILE A 26 -18.52 -19.88 -7.50
CA ILE A 26 -17.26 -20.28 -8.15
C ILE A 26 -17.53 -20.70 -9.60
N THR A 27 -18.45 -21.64 -9.81
CA THR A 27 -18.83 -22.12 -11.15
C THR A 27 -19.50 -21.00 -11.97
N GLU A 28 -20.36 -20.16 -11.36
CA GLU A 28 -21.01 -19.03 -12.02
C GLU A 28 -20.00 -18.03 -12.59
N ARG A 29 -18.87 -17.81 -11.88
CA ARG A 29 -17.77 -16.93 -12.32
C ARG A 29 -16.71 -17.62 -13.19
N GLY A 30 -16.98 -18.84 -13.65
CA GLY A 30 -16.08 -19.58 -14.55
C GLY A 30 -14.80 -20.09 -13.89
N SER A 31 -14.80 -20.28 -12.56
CA SER A 31 -13.67 -20.81 -11.81
C SER A 31 -13.93 -22.22 -11.28
N THR A 32 -12.98 -22.81 -10.61
CA THR A 32 -13.06 -24.09 -9.91
C THR A 32 -12.45 -23.99 -8.53
N ILE A 33 -12.84 -24.86 -7.57
CA ILE A 33 -12.26 -24.87 -6.22
C ILE A 33 -10.73 -25.01 -6.28
N ALA A 34 -10.21 -25.83 -7.19
CA ALA A 34 -8.78 -26.01 -7.37
C ALA A 34 -8.08 -24.74 -7.92
N ALA A 35 -8.73 -23.99 -8.82
CA ALA A 35 -8.23 -22.73 -9.35
C ALA A 35 -8.23 -21.64 -8.26
N GLU A 36 -9.32 -21.55 -7.49
CA GLU A 36 -9.41 -20.63 -6.34
C GLU A 36 -8.33 -20.92 -5.28
N PHE A 37 -8.13 -22.19 -4.94
CA PHE A 37 -7.08 -22.58 -4.00
C PHE A 37 -5.68 -22.22 -4.51
N ARG A 38 -5.37 -22.54 -5.77
CA ARG A 38 -4.09 -22.14 -6.40
C ARG A 38 -3.93 -20.63 -6.46
N GLY A 39 -5.01 -19.91 -6.78
CA GLY A 39 -5.02 -18.46 -6.79
C GLY A 39 -4.76 -17.86 -5.40
N GLY A 40 -5.40 -18.41 -4.36
CA GLY A 40 -5.15 -18.00 -2.98
C GLY A 40 -3.70 -18.23 -2.52
N LEU A 41 -3.12 -19.39 -2.86
CA LEU A 41 -1.70 -19.65 -2.63
C LEU A 41 -0.80 -18.65 -3.38
N ALA A 42 -1.10 -18.38 -4.66
CA ALA A 42 -0.33 -17.46 -5.47
C ALA A 42 -0.37 -16.03 -4.91
N THR A 43 -1.55 -15.56 -4.48
CA THR A 43 -1.71 -14.26 -3.80
C THR A 43 -0.89 -14.22 -2.50
N PHE A 44 -1.00 -15.24 -1.65
CA PHE A 44 -0.24 -15.29 -0.41
C PHE A 44 1.27 -15.18 -0.66
N PHE A 45 1.82 -15.99 -1.56
CA PHE A 45 3.26 -15.94 -1.86
C PHE A 45 3.69 -14.62 -2.50
N ALA A 46 2.81 -13.97 -3.27
CA ALA A 46 3.12 -12.67 -3.86
C ALA A 46 3.19 -11.55 -2.83
N MET A 47 2.32 -11.58 -1.80
CA MET A 47 2.18 -10.47 -0.83
C MET A 47 2.71 -10.78 0.57
N SER A 48 3.17 -12.01 0.86
CA SER A 48 3.66 -12.41 2.19
C SER A 48 4.87 -11.60 2.69
N TYR A 49 5.61 -10.97 1.77
CA TYR A 49 6.72 -10.06 2.12
C TYR A 49 6.27 -8.91 3.03
N ILE A 50 4.96 -8.56 3.04
CA ILE A 50 4.42 -7.47 3.87
C ILE A 50 4.56 -7.76 5.36
N VAL A 51 4.55 -9.04 5.77
CA VAL A 51 4.76 -9.46 7.17
C VAL A 51 6.16 -9.09 7.64
N VAL A 52 7.10 -8.94 6.71
CA VAL A 52 8.47 -8.49 6.96
C VAL A 52 8.60 -6.98 6.75
N LEU A 53 8.10 -6.48 5.63
CA LEU A 53 8.30 -5.11 5.21
C LEU A 53 7.61 -4.09 6.13
N ASN A 54 6.33 -4.31 6.47
CA ASN A 54 5.59 -3.39 7.33
C ASN A 54 6.26 -3.19 8.70
N PRO A 55 6.65 -4.26 9.43
CA PRO A 55 7.39 -4.11 10.69
C PRO A 55 8.71 -3.36 10.57
N LEU A 56 9.42 -3.48 9.47
CA LEU A 56 10.67 -2.76 9.25
C LEU A 56 10.44 -1.27 9.00
N ILE A 57 9.30 -0.89 8.39
CA ILE A 57 8.97 0.51 8.13
C ILE A 57 8.50 1.20 9.41
N ILE A 58 7.53 0.62 10.14
CA ILE A 58 6.90 1.31 11.28
C ILE A 58 7.36 0.79 12.65
N GLY A 59 7.90 -0.42 12.72
CA GLY A 59 8.29 -1.07 13.98
C GLY A 59 9.64 -0.62 14.53
N LEU A 60 10.54 -0.11 13.70
CA LEU A 60 11.88 0.38 14.07
C LEU A 60 11.91 1.88 14.40
N GLY A 61 10.97 2.65 13.86
CA GLY A 61 10.89 4.09 14.10
C GLY A 61 10.64 4.40 15.57
N LYS A 62 11.38 5.38 16.10
CA LYS A 62 11.17 5.88 17.47
C LYS A 62 10.21 7.06 17.45
N ASP A 63 9.27 7.08 18.36
CA ASP A 63 8.37 8.21 18.60
C ASP A 63 9.03 9.33 19.39
N ALA A 64 8.30 10.41 19.65
CA ALA A 64 8.80 11.56 20.40
C ALA A 64 9.21 11.21 21.84
N SER A 65 8.72 10.10 22.41
CA SER A 65 9.12 9.58 23.71
C SER A 65 10.30 8.60 23.64
N GLY A 66 10.84 8.35 22.44
CA GLY A 66 11.95 7.42 22.21
C GLY A 66 11.54 5.95 22.12
N ASN A 67 10.22 5.64 22.15
CA ASN A 67 9.69 4.29 22.06
C ASN A 67 9.50 3.84 20.61
N ALA A 68 9.70 2.54 20.36
CA ALA A 68 9.38 1.90 19.09
C ALA A 68 8.26 0.88 19.28
N LEU A 69 7.46 0.62 18.24
CA LEU A 69 6.42 -0.40 18.28
C LEU A 69 6.97 -1.82 18.44
N GLY A 70 8.20 -2.04 17.95
CA GLY A 70 8.83 -3.36 17.95
C GLY A 70 8.49 -4.20 16.73
N VAL A 71 9.53 -4.75 16.09
CA VAL A 71 9.39 -5.50 14.84
C VAL A 71 8.55 -6.77 15.00
N PRO A 72 8.77 -7.64 16.01
CA PRO A 72 7.98 -8.87 16.15
C PRO A 72 6.50 -8.60 16.45
N GLN A 73 6.22 -7.54 17.23
CA GLN A 73 4.88 -7.13 17.62
C GLN A 73 4.10 -6.66 16.37
N VAL A 74 4.69 -5.75 15.59
CA VAL A 74 4.07 -5.26 14.34
C VAL A 74 3.93 -6.40 13.33
N ALA A 75 4.89 -7.34 13.24
CA ALA A 75 4.79 -8.48 12.34
C ALA A 75 3.60 -9.40 12.69
N ALA A 76 3.41 -9.70 13.97
CA ALA A 76 2.29 -10.51 14.44
C ALA A 76 0.94 -9.83 14.14
N MET A 77 0.83 -8.51 14.42
CA MET A 77 -0.38 -7.75 14.15
C MET A 77 -0.63 -7.61 12.64
N THR A 78 0.40 -7.38 11.84
CA THR A 78 0.29 -7.32 10.38
C THR A 78 -0.27 -8.61 9.80
N ALA A 79 0.27 -9.75 10.21
CA ALA A 79 -0.21 -11.05 9.75
C ALA A 79 -1.64 -11.34 10.23
N LEU A 80 -1.99 -10.97 11.48
CA LEU A 80 -3.34 -11.12 12.02
C LEU A 80 -4.36 -10.30 11.23
N VAL A 81 -4.10 -9.01 11.06
CA VAL A 81 -5.03 -8.10 10.35
C VAL A 81 -5.13 -8.47 8.88
N ALA A 82 -4.01 -8.75 8.21
CA ALA A 82 -4.02 -9.23 6.83
C ALA A 82 -4.86 -10.51 6.69
N GLY A 83 -4.69 -11.48 7.60
CA GLY A 83 -5.45 -12.72 7.59
C GLY A 83 -6.96 -12.48 7.76
N VAL A 84 -7.35 -11.79 8.82
CA VAL A 84 -8.75 -11.54 9.15
C VAL A 84 -9.43 -10.68 8.09
N MET A 85 -8.82 -9.57 7.67
CA MET A 85 -9.44 -8.65 6.72
C MET A 85 -9.50 -9.24 5.31
N THR A 86 -8.51 -10.05 4.90
CA THR A 86 -8.57 -10.79 3.64
C THR A 86 -9.71 -11.82 3.64
N ILE A 87 -9.91 -12.56 4.73
CA ILE A 87 -11.05 -13.47 4.87
C ILE A 87 -12.37 -12.70 4.80
N LEU A 88 -12.48 -11.58 5.52
CA LEU A 88 -13.69 -10.75 5.49
C LEU A 88 -13.97 -10.21 4.08
N MET A 89 -12.97 -9.76 3.34
CA MET A 89 -13.11 -9.33 1.96
C MET A 89 -13.63 -10.48 1.08
N GLY A 90 -13.12 -11.69 1.27
CA GLY A 90 -13.58 -12.88 0.57
C GLY A 90 -15.02 -13.25 0.91
N VAL A 91 -15.38 -13.24 2.20
CA VAL A 91 -16.69 -13.70 2.66
C VAL A 91 -17.77 -12.63 2.44
N VAL A 92 -17.51 -11.36 2.81
CA VAL A 92 -18.52 -10.29 2.77
C VAL A 92 -18.66 -9.68 1.39
N ALA A 93 -17.54 -9.27 0.77
CA ALA A 93 -17.55 -8.63 -0.55
C ALA A 93 -17.53 -9.66 -1.71
N LYS A 94 -17.16 -10.90 -1.43
CA LYS A 94 -17.04 -11.99 -2.43
C LYS A 94 -16.10 -11.68 -3.58
N GLN A 95 -15.06 -10.87 -3.30
CA GLN A 95 -14.04 -10.47 -4.26
C GLN A 95 -12.69 -11.13 -3.93
N PRO A 96 -11.88 -11.46 -4.95
CA PRO A 96 -10.53 -12.03 -4.75
C PRO A 96 -9.48 -10.94 -4.48
N PHE A 97 -9.80 -9.94 -3.64
CA PHE A 97 -8.93 -8.82 -3.32
C PHE A 97 -8.37 -9.01 -1.91
N ALA A 98 -7.15 -9.46 -1.79
CA ALA A 98 -6.49 -9.63 -0.52
C ALA A 98 -6.10 -8.28 0.09
N MET A 99 -6.03 -8.23 1.41
CA MET A 99 -5.77 -7.02 2.18
C MET A 99 -4.56 -7.17 3.08
N ALA A 100 -3.77 -6.12 3.19
CA ALA A 100 -2.69 -6.01 4.15
C ALA A 100 -2.36 -4.54 4.45
N ALA A 101 -1.37 -4.29 5.30
CA ALA A 101 -0.92 -2.95 5.65
C ALA A 101 -0.48 -2.15 4.41
N GLY A 102 -1.14 -1.02 4.13
CA GLY A 102 -0.90 -0.19 2.96
C GLY A 102 0.46 0.49 3.00
N LEU A 103 1.31 0.21 2.01
CA LEU A 103 2.68 0.73 1.98
C LEU A 103 2.74 2.26 1.90
N GLY A 104 1.81 2.87 1.17
CA GLY A 104 1.70 4.32 1.08
C GLY A 104 1.38 4.98 2.42
N VAL A 105 0.40 4.42 3.15
CA VAL A 105 0.06 4.90 4.50
C VAL A 105 1.22 4.65 5.47
N ASN A 106 1.88 3.49 5.39
CA ASN A 106 3.04 3.19 6.24
C ASN A 106 4.15 4.22 6.10
N ALA A 107 4.47 4.60 4.87
CA ALA A 107 5.46 5.63 4.60
C ALA A 107 5.04 6.98 5.21
N LEU A 108 3.77 7.38 5.01
CA LEU A 108 3.21 8.59 5.61
C LEU A 108 3.32 8.58 7.15
N LEU A 109 2.95 7.47 7.80
CA LEU A 109 3.03 7.35 9.25
C LEU A 109 4.48 7.45 9.74
N ALA A 110 5.42 6.78 9.10
CA ALA A 110 6.84 6.81 9.45
C ALA A 110 7.44 8.22 9.30
N THR A 111 7.06 8.97 8.25
CA THR A 111 7.54 10.35 8.05
C THR A 111 6.86 11.33 9.00
N THR A 112 5.56 11.16 9.26
CA THR A 112 4.81 12.01 10.18
C THR A 112 5.38 11.92 11.59
N ILE A 113 5.77 10.71 12.04
CA ILE A 113 6.42 10.53 13.35
C ILE A 113 7.76 11.24 13.41
N ALA A 114 8.58 11.07 12.39
CA ALA A 114 9.91 11.68 12.37
C ALA A 114 9.88 13.21 12.36
N SER A 115 8.78 13.80 11.86
CA SER A 115 8.66 15.25 11.68
C SER A 115 7.78 15.96 12.72
N THR A 116 6.99 15.22 13.51
CA THR A 116 6.01 15.83 14.43
C THR A 116 6.42 15.68 15.89
N PRO A 117 6.94 16.77 16.53
CA PRO A 117 7.34 16.74 17.94
C PRO A 117 6.16 16.38 18.87
N GLY A 118 6.45 15.58 19.91
CA GLY A 118 5.48 15.21 20.93
C GLY A 118 4.52 14.09 20.56
N LEU A 119 4.47 13.66 19.29
CA LEU A 119 3.55 12.62 18.85
C LEU A 119 4.09 11.22 19.17
N THR A 120 3.25 10.38 19.78
CA THR A 120 3.58 9.01 20.15
C THR A 120 2.94 8.00 19.20
N TRP A 121 3.50 6.77 19.11
CA TRP A 121 2.93 5.72 18.29
C TRP A 121 1.46 5.41 18.60
N PRO A 122 1.04 5.25 19.88
CA PRO A 122 -0.37 5.05 20.19
C PRO A 122 -1.27 6.16 19.66
N ALA A 123 -0.85 7.43 19.78
CA ALA A 123 -1.61 8.58 19.32
C ALA A 123 -1.73 8.60 17.77
N ILE A 124 -0.66 8.26 17.06
CA ILE A 124 -0.70 8.14 15.57
C ILE A 124 -1.63 7.03 15.13
N MET A 125 -1.58 5.87 15.80
CA MET A 125 -2.49 4.77 15.48
C MET A 125 -3.94 5.13 15.81
N GLY A 126 -4.18 5.97 16.81
CA GLY A 126 -5.47 6.60 17.07
C GLY A 126 -5.97 7.43 15.88
N LEU A 127 -5.09 8.21 15.23
CA LEU A 127 -5.44 8.95 13.99
C LEU A 127 -5.81 7.99 12.84
N VAL A 128 -5.13 6.85 12.72
CA VAL A 128 -5.48 5.81 11.72
C VAL A 128 -6.86 5.23 12.00
N VAL A 129 -7.20 4.95 13.27
CA VAL A 129 -8.55 4.50 13.64
C VAL A 129 -9.59 5.54 13.25
N TRP A 130 -9.37 6.81 13.58
CA TRP A 130 -10.28 7.90 13.19
C TRP A 130 -10.45 8.02 11.68
N ALA A 131 -9.36 7.91 10.91
CA ALA A 131 -9.44 7.90 9.46
C ALA A 131 -10.30 6.74 8.95
N GLY A 132 -10.13 5.53 9.51
CA GLY A 132 -10.94 4.36 9.18
C GLY A 132 -12.42 4.51 9.57
N VAL A 133 -12.72 5.08 10.74
CA VAL A 133 -14.09 5.39 11.18
C VAL A 133 -14.74 6.39 10.24
N LEU A 134 -14.06 7.48 9.90
CA LEU A 134 -14.59 8.47 8.95
C LEU A 134 -14.79 7.84 7.57
N MET A 135 -13.86 7.02 7.08
CA MET A 135 -14.04 6.28 5.84
C MET A 135 -15.28 5.37 5.89
N THR A 136 -15.50 4.70 7.00
CA THR A 136 -16.69 3.84 7.19
C THR A 136 -17.98 4.67 7.09
N ILE A 137 -18.04 5.84 7.75
CA ILE A 137 -19.16 6.77 7.65
C ILE A 137 -19.37 7.23 6.20
N LEU A 138 -18.30 7.59 5.48
CA LEU A 138 -18.37 8.02 4.08
C LEU A 138 -18.87 6.91 3.14
N VAL A 139 -18.55 5.65 3.44
CA VAL A 139 -19.10 4.49 2.70
C VAL A 139 -20.60 4.33 2.98
N LEU A 140 -21.00 4.33 4.25
CA LEU A 140 -22.40 4.14 4.66
C LEU A 140 -23.32 5.25 4.15
N THR A 141 -22.82 6.47 3.98
CA THR A 141 -23.55 7.60 3.39
C THR A 141 -23.55 7.58 1.85
N GLY A 142 -22.83 6.65 1.21
CA GLY A 142 -22.66 6.61 -0.25
C GLY A 142 -21.73 7.69 -0.81
N PHE A 143 -21.19 8.58 0.02
CA PHE A 143 -20.32 9.66 -0.42
C PHE A 143 -19.00 9.14 -1.00
N ARG A 144 -18.43 8.09 -0.42
CA ARG A 144 -17.19 7.46 -0.94
C ARG A 144 -17.37 6.96 -2.36
N THR A 145 -18.49 6.30 -2.65
CA THR A 145 -18.84 5.82 -4.00
C THR A 145 -19.05 6.99 -4.97
N ALA A 146 -19.68 8.08 -4.51
CA ALA A 146 -19.87 9.29 -5.32
C ALA A 146 -18.55 9.97 -5.70
N VAL A 147 -17.61 10.11 -4.75
CA VAL A 147 -16.27 10.66 -5.03
C VAL A 147 -15.48 9.73 -5.95
N PHE A 148 -15.57 8.40 -5.72
CA PHE A 148 -14.96 7.41 -6.58
C PHE A 148 -15.37 7.58 -8.05
N ASN A 149 -16.64 7.79 -8.30
CA ASN A 149 -17.18 7.97 -9.65
C ASN A 149 -16.89 9.37 -10.23
N ALA A 150 -16.65 10.38 -9.39
CA ALA A 150 -16.35 11.73 -9.81
C ALA A 150 -14.93 11.93 -10.34
N VAL A 151 -13.96 11.12 -9.87
CA VAL A 151 -12.56 11.22 -10.28
C VAL A 151 -12.37 10.59 -11.65
N PRO A 152 -11.75 11.29 -12.64
CA PRO A 152 -11.43 10.74 -13.95
C PRO A 152 -10.54 9.49 -13.85
N GLU A 153 -10.76 8.53 -14.74
CA GLU A 153 -10.04 7.26 -14.72
C GLU A 153 -8.52 7.45 -14.85
N SER A 154 -8.07 8.31 -15.76
CA SER A 154 -6.64 8.65 -15.90
C SER A 154 -6.02 9.17 -14.61
N LEU A 155 -6.75 9.93 -13.78
CA LEU A 155 -6.25 10.37 -12.48
C LEU A 155 -6.22 9.26 -11.43
N LYS A 156 -7.19 8.34 -11.45
CA LYS A 156 -7.15 7.14 -10.59
C LYS A 156 -5.91 6.31 -10.91
N VAL A 157 -5.62 6.10 -12.18
CA VAL A 157 -4.41 5.40 -12.62
C VAL A 157 -3.15 6.16 -12.25
N ALA A 158 -3.13 7.48 -12.42
CA ALA A 158 -1.99 8.33 -12.06
C ALA A 158 -1.64 8.25 -10.57
N ILE A 159 -2.66 8.13 -9.69
CA ILE A 159 -2.46 7.92 -8.25
C ILE A 159 -1.72 6.60 -8.01
N VAL A 160 -2.15 5.50 -8.64
CA VAL A 160 -1.48 4.20 -8.50
C VAL A 160 -0.03 4.27 -8.99
N VAL A 161 0.20 4.88 -10.14
CA VAL A 161 1.54 5.07 -10.72
C VAL A 161 2.42 5.93 -9.81
N GLY A 162 1.88 7.02 -9.27
CA GLY A 162 2.58 7.90 -8.34
C GLY A 162 2.97 7.20 -7.04
N ILE A 163 2.06 6.42 -6.47
CA ILE A 163 2.33 5.57 -5.29
C ILE A 163 3.43 4.56 -5.63
N GLY A 164 3.40 3.94 -6.81
CA GLY A 164 4.44 3.02 -7.26
C GLY A 164 5.82 3.68 -7.30
N PHE A 165 5.91 4.87 -7.86
CA PHE A 165 7.14 5.68 -7.88
C PHE A 165 7.62 6.02 -6.47
N PHE A 166 6.69 6.44 -5.60
CA PHE A 166 6.98 6.79 -4.22
C PHE A 166 7.52 5.61 -3.42
N ILE A 167 6.90 4.43 -3.52
CA ILE A 167 7.36 3.20 -2.86
C ILE A 167 8.74 2.78 -3.36
N ALA A 168 8.98 2.82 -4.69
CA ALA A 168 10.28 2.51 -5.26
C ALA A 168 11.37 3.48 -4.76
N PHE A 169 11.05 4.77 -4.70
CA PHE A 169 11.97 5.80 -4.18
C PHE A 169 12.34 5.54 -2.71
N ILE A 170 11.35 5.23 -1.85
CA ILE A 170 11.59 4.86 -0.45
C ILE A 170 12.49 3.63 -0.36
N GLY A 171 12.23 2.60 -1.17
CA GLY A 171 13.06 1.39 -1.22
C GLY A 171 14.52 1.71 -1.54
N LEU A 172 14.76 2.54 -2.55
CA LEU A 172 16.11 2.97 -2.96
C LEU A 172 16.82 3.82 -1.89
N VAL A 173 16.07 4.71 -1.21
CA VAL A 173 16.61 5.55 -0.12
C VAL A 173 17.01 4.68 1.07
N ASN A 174 16.12 3.80 1.51
CA ASN A 174 16.37 2.96 2.69
C ASN A 174 17.45 1.89 2.45
N ALA A 175 17.63 1.44 1.20
CA ALA A 175 18.75 0.57 0.82
C ALA A 175 20.08 1.32 0.65
N GLY A 176 20.09 2.65 0.81
CA GLY A 176 21.29 3.47 0.65
C GLY A 176 21.77 3.62 -0.80
N ILE A 177 20.92 3.23 -1.78
CA ILE A 177 21.20 3.44 -3.22
C ILE A 177 21.05 4.91 -3.59
N ILE A 178 20.02 5.56 -3.07
CA ILE A 178 19.80 7.00 -3.14
C ILE A 178 20.01 7.58 -1.75
N ARG A 179 20.87 8.58 -1.64
CA ARG A 179 21.20 9.22 -0.36
C ARG A 179 20.98 10.73 -0.41
N ARG A 180 20.59 11.28 0.72
CA ARG A 180 20.54 12.73 0.90
C ARG A 180 21.97 13.29 0.91
N MET A 181 22.19 14.34 0.11
CA MET A 181 23.43 15.09 0.18
C MET A 181 23.38 16.09 1.33
N PRO A 182 24.36 16.06 2.26
CA PRO A 182 24.51 17.16 3.19
C PRO A 182 24.97 18.38 2.39
N ASP A 183 24.10 19.38 2.31
CA ASP A 183 24.38 20.62 1.60
C ASP A 183 24.49 21.78 2.57
N ALA A 184 25.72 22.15 2.93
CA ALA A 184 26.00 23.27 3.80
C ALA A 184 25.65 24.63 3.16
N ALA A 185 25.56 24.71 1.82
CA ALA A 185 25.27 25.94 1.10
C ALA A 185 23.80 26.07 0.67
N GLY A 186 22.98 25.03 0.80
CA GLY A 186 21.58 25.04 0.40
C GLY A 186 21.34 25.13 -1.10
N THR A 187 22.31 24.75 -1.94
CA THR A 187 22.30 25.03 -3.38
C THR A 187 22.35 23.81 -4.26
N THR A 188 22.54 22.62 -3.71
CA THR A 188 22.88 21.43 -4.50
C THR A 188 21.78 20.41 -4.60
N VAL A 189 22.09 19.34 -5.34
CA VAL A 189 21.18 18.22 -5.60
C VAL A 189 20.69 17.60 -4.29
N PRO A 190 19.37 17.50 -4.05
CA PRO A 190 18.82 17.03 -2.79
C PRO A 190 19.16 15.56 -2.51
N VAL A 191 19.46 14.77 -3.53
CA VAL A 191 19.80 13.35 -3.44
C VAL A 191 20.93 12.98 -4.38
N SER A 192 21.74 11.98 -4.01
CA SER A 192 22.82 11.43 -4.83
C SER A 192 22.79 9.92 -4.87
N PHE A 193 23.50 9.34 -5.82
CA PHE A 193 23.68 7.92 -5.97
C PHE A 193 24.76 7.42 -5.00
N GLY A 194 24.40 6.51 -4.10
CA GLY A 194 25.33 5.88 -3.18
C GLY A 194 26.10 6.85 -2.26
N VAL A 195 27.30 6.49 -1.89
CA VAL A 195 28.24 7.31 -1.11
C VAL A 195 29.21 8.01 -2.06
N SER A 196 29.14 9.32 -2.15
CA SER A 196 29.97 10.13 -3.05
C SER A 196 29.95 9.66 -4.53
N GLY A 197 28.77 9.25 -5.00
CA GLY A 197 28.57 8.77 -6.38
C GLY A 197 28.91 7.29 -6.59
N HIS A 198 29.27 6.56 -5.55
CA HIS A 198 29.65 5.15 -5.65
C HIS A 198 28.79 4.26 -4.77
N LEU A 199 28.47 3.05 -5.27
CA LEU A 199 27.85 2.00 -4.47
C LEU A 199 28.94 1.30 -3.66
N LEU A 200 28.86 1.39 -2.34
CA LEU A 200 29.84 0.86 -1.41
C LEU A 200 29.16 0.00 -0.33
N GLY A 201 29.87 -1.02 0.12
CA GLY A 201 29.45 -1.89 1.22
C GLY A 201 28.68 -3.17 0.79
N TRP A 202 28.77 -4.17 1.64
CA TRP A 202 28.10 -5.45 1.44
C TRP A 202 26.57 -5.37 1.45
N PRO A 203 25.93 -4.50 2.26
CA PRO A 203 24.49 -4.29 2.22
C PRO A 203 23.98 -3.89 0.83
N THR A 204 24.69 -3.00 0.12
CA THR A 204 24.36 -2.61 -1.25
C THR A 204 24.42 -3.79 -2.23
N LEU A 205 25.41 -4.68 -2.05
CA LEU A 205 25.52 -5.89 -2.87
C LEU A 205 24.35 -6.84 -2.63
N VAL A 206 23.90 -7.00 -1.37
CA VAL A 206 22.70 -7.78 -1.03
C VAL A 206 21.46 -7.20 -1.70
N PHE A 207 21.31 -5.88 -1.69
CA PHE A 207 20.22 -5.21 -2.41
C PHE A 207 20.24 -5.53 -3.92
N LEU A 208 21.39 -5.37 -4.57
CA LEU A 208 21.53 -5.64 -6.00
C LEU A 208 21.26 -7.13 -6.31
N PHE A 209 21.82 -8.03 -5.52
CA PHE A 209 21.55 -9.46 -5.65
C PHE A 209 20.05 -9.76 -5.55
N GLY A 210 19.36 -9.22 -4.52
CA GLY A 210 17.94 -9.40 -4.32
C GLY A 210 17.09 -8.85 -5.46
N LEU A 211 17.45 -7.68 -5.97
CA LEU A 211 16.76 -7.05 -7.09
C LEU A 211 16.89 -7.88 -8.38
N PHE A 212 18.11 -8.24 -8.76
CA PHE A 212 18.33 -9.05 -9.97
C PHE A 212 17.75 -10.44 -9.87
N LEU A 213 17.83 -11.08 -8.68
CA LEU A 213 17.22 -12.39 -8.45
C LEU A 213 15.70 -12.30 -8.57
N THR A 214 15.06 -11.31 -7.94
CA THR A 214 13.61 -11.10 -8.04
C THR A 214 13.17 -10.89 -9.49
N ILE A 215 13.88 -10.06 -10.24
CA ILE A 215 13.63 -9.83 -11.67
C ILE A 215 13.78 -11.12 -12.47
N ALA A 216 14.86 -11.87 -12.26
CA ALA A 216 15.11 -13.12 -12.97
C ALA A 216 14.05 -14.19 -12.70
N LEU A 217 13.65 -14.34 -11.45
CA LEU A 217 12.58 -15.27 -11.06
C LEU A 217 11.23 -14.84 -11.65
N PHE A 218 10.93 -13.54 -11.65
CA PHE A 218 9.69 -13.02 -12.21
C PHE A 218 9.61 -13.24 -13.73
N ILE A 219 10.67 -12.93 -14.48
CA ILE A 219 10.73 -13.16 -15.94
C ILE A 219 10.55 -14.65 -16.25
N ARG A 220 11.03 -15.54 -15.39
CA ARG A 220 10.82 -16.98 -15.51
C ARG A 220 9.44 -17.45 -15.03
N ASN A 221 8.54 -16.55 -14.70
CA ASN A 221 7.18 -16.83 -14.21
C ASN A 221 7.16 -17.67 -12.92
N VAL A 222 8.18 -17.56 -12.06
CA VAL A 222 8.21 -18.23 -10.76
C VAL A 222 7.22 -17.55 -9.82
N LYS A 223 6.21 -18.28 -9.39
CA LYS A 223 5.22 -17.78 -8.43
C LYS A 223 5.90 -17.51 -7.09
N GLY A 224 5.68 -16.31 -6.53
CA GLY A 224 6.35 -15.89 -5.29
C GLY A 224 7.79 -15.39 -5.49
N ALA A 225 8.16 -14.94 -6.70
CA ALA A 225 9.49 -14.42 -7.02
C ALA A 225 9.99 -13.37 -6.00
N ILE A 226 9.11 -12.48 -5.54
CA ILE A 226 9.42 -11.45 -4.53
C ILE A 226 9.81 -12.11 -3.19
N LEU A 227 9.01 -13.07 -2.72
CA LEU A 227 9.31 -13.78 -1.46
C LEU A 227 10.65 -14.53 -1.54
N TYR A 228 10.89 -15.26 -2.63
CA TYR A 228 12.17 -15.97 -2.82
C TYR A 228 13.35 -15.01 -2.91
N GLY A 229 13.17 -13.85 -3.54
CA GLY A 229 14.16 -12.79 -3.56
C GLY A 229 14.51 -12.32 -2.15
N VAL A 230 13.51 -12.01 -1.32
CA VAL A 230 13.69 -11.60 0.08
C VAL A 230 14.39 -12.68 0.89
N LEU A 231 13.93 -13.94 0.80
CA LEU A 231 14.51 -15.06 1.56
C LEU A 231 15.97 -15.32 1.19
N ALA A 232 16.28 -15.35 -0.11
CA ALA A 232 17.64 -15.56 -0.60
C ALA A 232 18.58 -14.42 -0.20
N SER A 233 18.11 -13.18 -0.31
CA SER A 233 18.87 -11.99 0.10
C SER A 233 19.09 -11.95 1.61
N THR A 234 18.11 -12.39 2.40
CA THR A 234 18.25 -12.53 3.86
C THR A 234 19.30 -13.60 4.20
N ALA A 235 19.25 -14.75 3.56
CA ALA A 235 20.25 -15.79 3.77
C ALA A 235 21.66 -15.30 3.42
N LEU A 236 21.81 -14.62 2.28
CA LEU A 236 23.07 -14.00 1.88
C LEU A 236 23.56 -12.96 2.89
N SER A 237 22.65 -12.12 3.41
CA SER A 237 23.00 -11.08 4.39
C SER A 237 23.53 -11.65 5.70
N ILE A 238 22.91 -12.74 6.20
CA ILE A 238 23.36 -13.44 7.42
C ILE A 238 24.77 -14.03 7.22
N ILE A 239 25.01 -14.65 6.07
CA ILE A 239 26.33 -15.21 5.73
C ILE A 239 27.37 -14.10 5.65
N LEU A 240 27.07 -12.99 4.94
CA LEU A 240 28.01 -11.89 4.78
C LEU A 240 28.33 -11.21 6.11
N GLU A 241 27.34 -10.95 6.94
CA GLU A 241 27.57 -10.31 8.24
C GLU A 241 28.41 -11.20 9.18
N LYS A 242 28.26 -12.54 9.07
CA LYS A 242 29.07 -13.50 9.82
C LYS A 242 30.53 -13.56 9.35
N VAL A 243 30.76 -13.43 8.02
CA VAL A 243 32.11 -13.53 7.41
C VAL A 243 32.85 -12.18 7.44
N VAL A 244 32.12 -11.09 7.12
CA VAL A 244 32.64 -9.73 7.07
C VAL A 244 31.70 -8.81 7.83
N PRO A 245 31.83 -8.68 9.15
CA PRO A 245 30.95 -7.86 9.95
C PRO A 245 30.96 -6.40 9.47
N SER A 246 29.85 -5.96 8.92
CA SER A 246 29.67 -4.57 8.44
C SER A 246 29.05 -3.66 9.49
N GLY A 247 28.29 -4.25 10.42
CA GLY A 247 27.63 -3.52 11.50
C GLY A 247 26.58 -2.51 11.00
N SER A 248 26.18 -1.60 11.86
CA SER A 248 25.15 -0.59 11.55
C SER A 248 25.73 0.62 10.80
N SER A 249 24.95 1.16 9.86
CA SER A 249 25.25 2.39 9.11
C SER A 249 25.36 3.65 10.00
N VAL A 250 24.85 3.59 11.22
CA VAL A 250 25.07 4.65 12.24
C VAL A 250 26.54 4.79 12.60
N LYS A 251 27.31 3.68 12.56
CA LYS A 251 28.75 3.66 12.86
C LYS A 251 29.63 3.76 11.61
N SER A 252 29.15 3.25 10.48
CA SER A 252 29.87 3.26 9.21
C SER A 252 28.90 3.48 8.05
N PRO A 253 29.13 4.45 7.14
CA PRO A 253 28.25 4.70 5.99
C PRO A 253 28.01 3.49 5.09
N THR A 254 28.83 2.46 5.20
CA THR A 254 28.77 1.21 4.41
C THR A 254 28.11 0.05 5.14
N GLY A 255 27.64 0.27 6.38
CA GLY A 255 26.93 -0.72 7.20
C GLY A 255 25.44 -0.86 6.85
N TRP A 256 24.75 -1.78 7.53
CA TRP A 256 23.32 -2.03 7.40
C TRP A 256 22.49 -0.82 7.86
N SER A 257 21.47 -0.44 7.08
CA SER A 257 20.77 0.84 7.28
C SER A 257 19.87 0.85 8.52
N LEU A 258 19.02 -0.14 8.73
CA LEU A 258 18.04 -0.15 9.82
C LEU A 258 18.32 -1.24 10.86
N ASN A 259 18.54 -2.47 10.43
CA ASN A 259 18.81 -3.61 11.31
C ASN A 259 19.94 -4.47 10.76
N VAL A 260 20.80 -4.94 11.66
CA VAL A 260 21.90 -5.84 11.32
C VAL A 260 21.37 -7.28 11.31
N PRO A 261 21.65 -8.08 10.26
CA PRO A 261 21.12 -9.44 10.13
C PRO A 261 21.88 -10.43 11.04
N VAL A 262 21.59 -10.38 12.33
CA VAL A 262 22.20 -11.27 13.33
C VAL A 262 21.19 -12.33 13.75
N TRP A 263 21.63 -13.61 13.70
CA TRP A 263 20.85 -14.69 14.27
C TRP A 263 21.06 -14.73 15.77
N ASP A 264 20.09 -14.24 16.54
CA ASP A 264 20.11 -14.32 18.00
C ASP A 264 19.27 -15.52 18.48
N SER A 265 19.89 -16.40 19.26
CA SER A 265 19.22 -17.55 19.86
C SER A 265 18.19 -17.17 20.95
N ASN A 266 18.26 -15.93 21.46
CA ASN A 266 17.34 -15.38 22.46
C ASN A 266 16.08 -14.76 21.86
N THR A 267 15.92 -14.75 20.55
CA THR A 267 14.68 -14.27 19.90
C THR A 267 13.48 -15.05 20.43
N SER A 268 12.48 -14.34 20.95
CA SER A 268 11.24 -14.95 21.43
C SER A 268 10.64 -15.86 20.34
N LYS A 269 10.34 -17.10 20.68
CA LYS A 269 9.75 -18.07 19.75
C LYS A 269 8.24 -17.94 19.60
N LEU A 270 7.60 -17.08 20.41
CA LEU A 270 6.15 -16.90 20.42
C LEU A 270 5.76 -15.55 19.82
N PRO A 271 4.64 -15.50 19.08
CA PRO A 271 4.06 -14.26 18.60
C PRO A 271 3.73 -13.30 19.75
N ASN A 272 3.96 -12.02 19.55
CA ASN A 272 3.67 -11.00 20.55
C ASN A 272 2.49 -10.13 20.11
N PHE A 273 1.41 -10.15 20.88
CA PHE A 273 0.15 -9.44 20.61
C PHE A 273 -0.05 -8.18 21.47
N SER A 274 1.01 -7.66 22.12
CA SER A 274 0.92 -6.53 23.06
C SER A 274 0.42 -5.22 22.43
N LEU A 275 0.47 -5.10 21.10
CA LEU A 275 -0.04 -3.92 20.38
C LEU A 275 -1.55 -3.97 20.14
N PHE A 276 -2.22 -5.06 20.47
CA PHE A 276 -3.68 -5.16 20.30
C PHE A 276 -4.38 -4.19 21.25
N GLY A 277 -5.13 -3.22 20.69
CA GLY A 277 -5.84 -2.20 21.48
C GLY A 277 -4.94 -1.11 22.09
N SER A 278 -3.69 -0.99 21.64
CA SER A 278 -2.75 0.02 22.17
C SER A 278 -2.93 1.42 21.58
N ALA A 279 -3.83 1.62 20.62
CA ALA A 279 -4.09 2.91 20.00
C ALA A 279 -4.74 3.88 20.99
N ASP A 280 -4.18 5.10 21.09
CA ASP A 280 -4.75 6.20 21.87
C ASP A 280 -5.57 7.12 20.93
N LEU A 281 -6.88 7.03 21.04
CA LEU A 281 -7.80 7.74 20.14
C LEU A 281 -7.76 9.26 20.32
N PHE A 282 -7.36 9.76 21.48
CA PHE A 282 -7.39 11.19 21.78
C PHE A 282 -6.03 11.81 22.03
N GLY A 283 -4.97 11.03 22.16
CA GLY A 283 -3.63 11.51 22.45
C GLY A 283 -3.11 12.56 21.46
N ALA A 284 -3.37 12.36 20.17
CA ALA A 284 -2.97 13.33 19.15
C ALA A 284 -3.70 14.68 19.27
N PHE A 285 -4.97 14.68 19.68
CA PHE A 285 -5.75 15.91 19.91
C PHE A 285 -5.22 16.71 21.10
N GLY A 286 -4.79 16.00 22.14
CA GLY A 286 -4.18 16.63 23.33
C GLY A 286 -2.80 17.23 23.05
N THR A 287 -2.02 16.59 22.17
CA THR A 287 -0.64 17.00 21.87
C THR A 287 -0.55 18.07 20.80
N LEU A 288 -1.30 17.92 19.70
CA LEU A 288 -1.19 18.79 18.52
C LEU A 288 -2.28 19.86 18.46
N GLY A 289 -3.32 19.72 19.29
CA GLY A 289 -4.56 20.50 19.16
C GLY A 289 -5.50 19.95 18.09
N GLY A 290 -6.77 20.33 18.18
CA GLY A 290 -7.85 19.76 17.35
C GLY A 290 -7.65 19.94 15.85
N MET A 291 -7.24 21.12 15.39
CA MET A 291 -7.11 21.41 13.96
C MET A 291 -5.98 20.57 13.31
N ALA A 292 -4.81 20.49 13.93
CA ALA A 292 -3.69 19.72 13.39
C ALA A 292 -4.00 18.22 13.37
N ALA A 293 -4.64 17.68 14.42
CA ALA A 293 -5.07 16.29 14.46
C ALA A 293 -6.07 15.97 13.32
N VAL A 294 -7.06 16.84 13.09
CA VAL A 294 -8.04 16.69 12.00
C VAL A 294 -7.36 16.71 10.63
N LEU A 295 -6.39 17.58 10.41
CA LEU A 295 -5.62 17.64 9.15
C LEU A 295 -4.82 16.35 8.93
N LEU A 296 -4.21 15.78 9.97
CA LEU A 296 -3.49 14.50 9.85
C LEU A 296 -4.46 13.34 9.58
N ILE A 297 -5.61 13.29 10.26
CA ILE A 297 -6.68 12.30 9.97
C ILE A 297 -7.10 12.41 8.50
N PHE A 298 -7.32 13.62 8.01
CA PHE A 298 -7.70 13.87 6.63
C PHE A 298 -6.62 13.41 5.64
N THR A 299 -5.34 13.66 5.93
CA THR A 299 -4.20 13.21 5.12
C THR A 299 -4.14 11.68 5.03
N ILE A 300 -4.28 10.99 6.17
CA ILE A 300 -4.33 9.52 6.23
C ILE A 300 -5.54 8.99 5.46
N LEU A 301 -6.71 9.60 5.68
CA LEU A 301 -7.95 9.23 5.02
C LEU A 301 -7.82 9.34 3.49
N ILE A 302 -7.32 10.46 2.98
CA ILE A 302 -7.16 10.67 1.53
C ILE A 302 -6.17 9.66 0.96
N SER A 303 -5.02 9.47 1.61
CA SER A 303 -4.03 8.49 1.15
C SER A 303 -4.65 7.09 1.06
N ALA A 304 -5.31 6.62 2.13
CA ALA A 304 -5.95 5.32 2.16
C ALA A 304 -7.13 5.19 1.17
N PHE A 305 -7.92 6.26 1.03
CA PHE A 305 -9.07 6.30 0.15
C PHE A 305 -8.69 6.09 -1.32
N PHE A 306 -7.68 6.83 -1.80
CA PHE A 306 -7.30 6.80 -3.21
C PHE A 306 -6.42 5.62 -3.58
N ASP A 307 -5.59 5.10 -2.65
CA ASP A 307 -4.83 3.87 -2.84
C ASP A 307 -5.78 2.67 -3.09
N ALA A 308 -6.77 2.48 -2.21
CA ALA A 308 -7.76 1.43 -2.37
C ALA A 308 -8.62 1.59 -3.65
N MET A 309 -8.87 2.84 -4.07
CA MET A 309 -9.68 3.14 -5.25
C MET A 309 -9.00 2.66 -6.54
N GLY A 310 -7.76 3.06 -6.78
CA GLY A 310 -7.03 2.69 -7.98
C GLY A 310 -6.81 1.18 -8.08
N THR A 311 -6.38 0.58 -6.96
CA THR A 311 -6.10 -0.86 -6.88
C THR A 311 -7.35 -1.70 -7.11
N SER A 312 -8.49 -1.35 -6.50
CA SER A 312 -9.73 -2.13 -6.63
C SER A 312 -10.30 -2.14 -8.06
N VAL A 313 -10.19 -1.03 -8.80
CA VAL A 313 -10.63 -0.97 -10.21
C VAL A 313 -9.76 -1.86 -11.08
N GLY A 314 -8.43 -1.78 -10.93
CA GLY A 314 -7.49 -2.62 -11.68
C GLY A 314 -7.75 -4.11 -11.46
N LEU A 315 -7.88 -4.52 -10.20
CA LEU A 315 -8.15 -5.91 -9.83
C LEU A 315 -9.53 -6.40 -10.30
N ALA A 316 -10.58 -5.56 -10.21
CA ALA A 316 -11.92 -5.91 -10.66
C ALA A 316 -11.97 -6.11 -12.17
N THR A 317 -11.24 -5.29 -12.92
CA THR A 317 -11.09 -5.42 -14.38
C THR A 317 -10.44 -6.76 -14.73
N GLU A 318 -9.33 -7.09 -14.06
CA GLU A 318 -8.60 -8.35 -14.31
C GLU A 318 -9.38 -9.59 -13.85
N ALA A 319 -10.10 -9.49 -12.73
CA ALA A 319 -10.97 -10.57 -12.24
C ALA A 319 -12.25 -10.74 -13.06
N GLY A 320 -12.61 -9.79 -13.92
CA GLY A 320 -13.86 -9.80 -14.69
C GLY A 320 -15.09 -9.58 -13.81
N THR A 321 -14.95 -8.81 -12.70
CA THR A 321 -16.04 -8.55 -11.75
C THR A 321 -16.66 -7.15 -11.88
N ILE A 322 -16.40 -6.48 -13.01
CA ILE A 322 -17.09 -5.24 -13.37
C ILE A 322 -18.42 -5.57 -14.05
N LYS A 323 -19.52 -5.05 -13.50
CA LYS A 323 -20.88 -5.13 -14.06
C LYS A 323 -21.43 -3.71 -14.17
N ASP A 324 -22.02 -3.39 -15.30
CA ASP A 324 -22.61 -2.06 -15.56
C ASP A 324 -21.67 -0.88 -15.26
N GLY A 325 -20.37 -1.06 -15.55
CA GLY A 325 -19.33 -0.05 -15.30
C GLY A 325 -18.90 0.10 -13.83
N GLN A 326 -19.41 -0.75 -12.93
CA GLN A 326 -19.09 -0.72 -11.50
C GLN A 326 -18.55 -2.07 -11.02
N ILE A 327 -17.76 -2.04 -9.94
CA ILE A 327 -17.29 -3.24 -9.25
C ILE A 327 -18.49 -3.94 -8.60
N GLU A 328 -18.66 -5.24 -8.85
CA GLU A 328 -19.71 -6.02 -8.20
C GLU A 328 -19.54 -5.97 -6.67
N ASN A 329 -20.58 -5.60 -5.92
CA ASN A 329 -20.57 -5.38 -4.47
C ASN A 329 -19.60 -4.26 -4.01
N VAL A 330 -19.43 -3.20 -4.78
CA VAL A 330 -18.50 -2.10 -4.48
C VAL A 330 -18.67 -1.56 -3.05
N ASP A 331 -19.89 -1.37 -2.57
CA ASP A 331 -20.15 -0.87 -1.22
C ASP A 331 -19.57 -1.78 -0.14
N LYS A 332 -19.67 -3.11 -0.33
CA LYS A 332 -19.07 -4.09 0.59
C LYS A 332 -17.55 -4.12 0.50
N VAL A 333 -17.00 -3.97 -0.71
CA VAL A 333 -15.54 -3.86 -0.91
C VAL A 333 -15.01 -2.65 -0.15
N LEU A 334 -15.63 -1.48 -0.36
CA LEU A 334 -15.23 -0.24 0.28
C LEU A 334 -15.45 -0.26 1.80
N LEU A 335 -16.51 -0.94 2.27
CA LEU A 335 -16.78 -1.10 3.70
C LEU A 335 -15.70 -1.94 4.38
N VAL A 336 -15.36 -3.11 3.82
CA VAL A 336 -14.32 -3.98 4.38
C VAL A 336 -12.96 -3.29 4.35
N ASP A 337 -12.66 -2.54 3.30
CA ASP A 337 -11.43 -1.75 3.19
C ASP A 337 -11.36 -0.66 4.30
N ALA A 338 -12.47 0.05 4.54
CA ALA A 338 -12.55 1.05 5.62
C ALA A 338 -12.38 0.41 7.01
N LEU A 339 -13.04 -0.73 7.25
CA LEU A 339 -12.89 -1.51 8.49
C LEU A 339 -11.45 -2.05 8.63
N GLY A 340 -10.75 -2.33 7.53
CA GLY A 340 -9.34 -2.69 7.51
C GLY A 340 -8.46 -1.59 8.11
N SER A 341 -8.76 -0.33 7.83
CA SER A 341 -8.05 0.80 8.44
C SER A 341 -8.33 0.91 9.94
N VAL A 342 -9.58 0.68 10.39
CA VAL A 342 -9.93 0.64 11.81
C VAL A 342 -9.18 -0.49 12.53
N ALA A 343 -9.23 -1.70 11.96
CA ALA A 343 -8.56 -2.87 12.53
C ALA A 343 -7.04 -2.68 12.59
N GLY A 344 -6.45 -2.16 11.52
CA GLY A 344 -5.02 -1.91 11.44
C GLY A 344 -4.53 -0.84 12.42
N GLY A 345 -5.26 0.27 12.54
CA GLY A 345 -4.98 1.29 13.56
C GLY A 345 -5.16 0.75 14.98
N GLY A 346 -6.25 0.04 15.26
CA GLY A 346 -6.54 -0.55 16.58
C GLY A 346 -5.55 -1.64 17.03
N THR A 347 -4.81 -2.23 16.09
CA THR A 347 -3.77 -3.23 16.38
C THR A 347 -2.36 -2.69 16.18
N SER A 348 -2.21 -1.41 15.90
CA SER A 348 -0.94 -0.74 15.58
C SER A 348 -0.15 -1.41 14.45
N SER A 349 -0.87 -1.98 13.46
CA SER A 349 -0.29 -2.56 12.24
C SER A 349 -0.43 -1.66 11.01
N SER A 350 -0.86 -0.39 11.19
CA SER A 350 -1.21 0.57 10.12
C SER A 350 -2.53 0.25 9.40
N ALA A 351 -3.00 1.15 8.54
CA ALA A 351 -4.22 0.94 7.76
C ALA A 351 -4.07 -0.28 6.85
N SER A 352 -4.98 -1.25 6.96
CA SER A 352 -5.03 -2.40 6.05
C SER A 352 -5.85 -2.03 4.83
N GLN A 353 -5.31 -2.29 3.64
CA GLN A 353 -5.86 -1.88 2.35
C GLN A 353 -5.81 -3.02 1.33
N ILE A 354 -6.52 -2.86 0.22
CA ILE A 354 -6.51 -3.81 -0.90
C ILE A 354 -5.13 -3.80 -1.57
N PHE A 355 -4.55 -4.99 -1.77
CA PHE A 355 -3.20 -5.19 -2.32
C PHE A 355 -3.23 -5.57 -3.80
N VAL A 356 -2.42 -4.86 -4.61
CA VAL A 356 -2.30 -5.07 -6.05
C VAL A 356 -1.77 -6.46 -6.41
N GLU A 357 -0.99 -7.09 -5.53
CA GLU A 357 -0.48 -8.46 -5.70
C GLU A 357 -1.58 -9.51 -5.78
N SER A 358 -2.83 -9.17 -5.41
CA SER A 358 -4.01 -10.01 -5.67
C SER A 358 -4.16 -10.35 -7.16
N ALA A 359 -3.64 -9.50 -8.06
CA ALA A 359 -3.55 -9.77 -9.49
C ALA A 359 -2.84 -11.10 -9.80
N THR A 360 -1.84 -11.49 -9.00
CA THR A 360 -1.13 -12.76 -9.17
C THR A 360 -2.06 -13.97 -8.98
N GLY A 361 -2.94 -13.92 -7.99
CA GLY A 361 -3.94 -14.97 -7.76
C GLY A 361 -5.03 -14.97 -8.81
N ILE A 362 -5.48 -13.78 -9.22
CA ILE A 362 -6.46 -13.60 -10.30
C ILE A 362 -5.88 -14.16 -11.62
N GLY A 363 -4.64 -13.84 -11.95
CA GLY A 363 -3.89 -14.43 -13.08
C GLY A 363 -3.71 -15.94 -12.98
N ALA A 364 -3.66 -16.52 -11.77
CA ALA A 364 -3.63 -17.97 -11.55
C ALA A 364 -5.01 -18.65 -11.63
N GLY A 365 -6.08 -17.88 -11.85
CA GLY A 365 -7.44 -18.37 -12.07
C GLY A 365 -8.44 -18.11 -10.94
N ALA A 366 -8.06 -17.36 -9.89
CA ALA A 366 -9.00 -16.90 -8.87
C ALA A 366 -10.00 -15.91 -9.47
N ARG A 367 -11.27 -16.06 -9.13
CA ARG A 367 -12.37 -15.19 -9.57
C ARG A 367 -13.31 -14.82 -8.44
N THR A 368 -13.16 -15.46 -7.29
CA THR A 368 -14.11 -15.36 -6.18
C THR A 368 -13.42 -15.11 -4.84
N GLY A 369 -14.22 -14.77 -3.85
CA GLY A 369 -13.73 -14.57 -2.48
C GLY A 369 -13.19 -15.83 -1.80
N PHE A 370 -13.39 -17.03 -2.37
CA PHE A 370 -12.84 -18.25 -1.78
C PHE A 370 -11.30 -18.26 -1.81
N ALA A 371 -10.68 -17.71 -2.86
CA ALA A 371 -9.24 -17.53 -2.91
C ALA A 371 -8.72 -16.71 -1.70
N ASN A 372 -9.47 -15.68 -1.30
CA ASN A 372 -9.12 -14.87 -0.14
C ASN A 372 -9.22 -15.62 1.20
N VAL A 373 -10.17 -16.56 1.31
CA VAL A 373 -10.23 -17.42 2.51
C VAL A 373 -8.94 -18.24 2.64
N VAL A 374 -8.43 -18.76 1.52
CA VAL A 374 -7.15 -19.49 1.49
C VAL A 374 -5.98 -18.57 1.83
N THR A 375 -5.90 -17.40 1.18
CA THR A 375 -4.84 -16.42 1.43
C THR A 375 -4.82 -15.97 2.88
N GLY A 376 -5.98 -15.61 3.43
CA GLY A 376 -6.10 -15.14 4.81
C GLY A 376 -5.77 -16.22 5.84
N ALA A 377 -6.18 -17.48 5.61
CA ALA A 377 -5.79 -18.60 6.47
C ALA A 377 -4.26 -18.78 6.52
N LEU A 378 -3.57 -18.61 5.40
CA LEU A 378 -2.11 -18.67 5.34
C LEU A 378 -1.45 -17.51 6.09
N PHE A 379 -2.03 -16.29 6.04
CA PHE A 379 -1.56 -15.18 6.87
C PHE A 379 -1.73 -15.44 8.36
N LEU A 380 -2.84 -16.07 8.78
CA LEU A 380 -3.01 -16.48 10.18
C LEU A 380 -1.95 -17.52 10.62
N VAL A 381 -1.57 -18.44 9.74
CA VAL A 381 -0.44 -19.35 9.99
C VAL A 381 0.89 -18.58 10.05
N ALA A 382 1.08 -17.57 9.20
CA ALA A 382 2.29 -16.77 9.17
C ALA A 382 2.54 -15.95 10.46
N ILE A 383 1.54 -15.78 11.34
CA ILE A 383 1.71 -15.16 12.66
C ILE A 383 2.82 -15.86 13.45
N PHE A 384 2.92 -17.17 13.37
CA PHE A 384 3.94 -17.96 14.07
C PHE A 384 5.37 -17.73 13.54
N LEU A 385 5.50 -17.13 12.35
CA LEU A 385 6.80 -16.73 11.76
C LEU A 385 7.23 -15.30 12.15
N SER A 386 6.35 -14.54 12.81
CA SER A 386 6.61 -13.13 13.15
C SER A 386 7.90 -12.90 13.97
N PRO A 387 8.34 -13.77 14.90
CA PRO A 387 9.60 -13.57 15.61
C PRO A 387 10.85 -13.61 14.72
N LEU A 388 10.78 -14.31 13.58
CA LEU A 388 11.92 -14.45 12.65
C LEU A 388 12.15 -13.19 11.80
N VAL A 389 11.18 -12.29 11.76
CA VAL A 389 11.26 -11.07 10.93
C VAL A 389 12.41 -10.14 11.36
N THR A 390 12.82 -10.17 12.63
CA THR A 390 13.94 -9.36 13.14
C THR A 390 15.29 -9.65 12.48
N ILE A 391 15.43 -10.82 11.90
CA ILE A 391 16.68 -11.27 11.24
C ILE A 391 16.80 -10.68 9.83
N VAL A 392 15.70 -10.26 9.24
CA VAL A 392 15.65 -9.79 7.85
C VAL A 392 16.12 -8.34 7.79
N PRO A 393 17.25 -8.03 7.10
CA PRO A 393 17.69 -6.65 6.97
C PRO A 393 16.86 -5.91 5.91
N PHE A 394 16.80 -4.59 6.02
CA PHE A 394 16.00 -3.79 5.10
C PHE A 394 16.49 -3.91 3.64
N GLU A 395 17.79 -4.03 3.43
CA GLU A 395 18.40 -4.20 2.11
C GLU A 395 18.00 -5.50 1.41
N ALA A 396 17.58 -6.51 2.17
CA ALA A 396 17.02 -7.74 1.60
C ALA A 396 15.54 -7.56 1.16
N VAL A 397 14.81 -6.60 1.73
CA VAL A 397 13.40 -6.33 1.44
C VAL A 397 13.20 -5.17 0.46
N ALA A 398 14.08 -4.18 0.47
CA ALA A 398 14.00 -3.02 -0.41
C ALA A 398 13.89 -3.36 -1.91
N PRO A 399 14.52 -4.44 -2.44
CA PRO A 399 14.28 -4.91 -3.81
C PRO A 399 12.81 -5.17 -4.11
N ALA A 400 12.05 -5.70 -3.13
CA ALA A 400 10.62 -5.94 -3.29
C ALA A 400 9.85 -4.64 -3.50
N MET A 401 10.18 -3.58 -2.72
CA MET A 401 9.55 -2.26 -2.88
C MET A 401 9.81 -1.66 -4.27
N VAL A 402 11.05 -1.74 -4.76
CA VAL A 402 11.42 -1.25 -6.10
C VAL A 402 10.66 -2.04 -7.17
N PHE A 403 10.58 -3.36 -7.00
CA PHE A 403 9.91 -4.21 -7.99
C PHE A 403 8.38 -4.02 -7.99
N VAL A 404 7.75 -3.91 -6.81
CA VAL A 404 6.32 -3.58 -6.68
C VAL A 404 6.02 -2.21 -7.29
N GLY A 405 6.88 -1.23 -7.01
CA GLY A 405 6.79 0.08 -7.64
C GLY A 405 6.78 -0.01 -9.17
N PHE A 406 7.66 -0.83 -9.76
CA PHE A 406 7.66 -1.09 -11.21
C PHE A 406 6.33 -1.70 -11.69
N LEU A 407 5.76 -2.67 -10.97
CA LEU A 407 4.48 -3.28 -11.35
C LEU A 407 3.33 -2.25 -11.34
N MET A 408 3.32 -1.34 -10.38
CA MET A 408 2.35 -0.24 -10.31
C MET A 408 2.56 0.78 -11.44
N ILE A 409 3.80 1.15 -11.74
CA ILE A 409 4.15 2.12 -12.80
C ILE A 409 3.73 1.60 -14.19
N ARG A 410 3.71 0.30 -14.42
CA ARG A 410 3.22 -0.29 -15.68
C ARG A 410 1.81 0.14 -16.06
N GLN A 411 0.98 0.54 -15.10
CA GLN A 411 -0.38 1.02 -15.35
C GLN A 411 -0.40 2.39 -16.07
N ALA A 412 0.72 3.10 -16.16
CA ALA A 412 0.82 4.40 -16.84
C ALA A 412 0.39 4.35 -18.32
N VAL A 413 0.37 3.18 -18.94
CA VAL A 413 -0.14 2.98 -20.32
C VAL A 413 -1.65 3.24 -20.43
N ASN A 414 -2.38 3.19 -19.32
CA ASN A 414 -3.82 3.43 -19.26
C ASN A 414 -4.17 4.92 -19.03
N ILE A 415 -3.16 5.80 -18.96
CA ILE A 415 -3.36 7.24 -18.85
C ILE A 415 -3.49 7.80 -20.28
N ASP A 416 -4.51 8.63 -20.51
CA ASP A 416 -4.61 9.37 -21.77
C ASP A 416 -3.66 10.58 -21.76
N TRP A 417 -2.48 10.36 -22.30
CA TRP A 417 -1.44 11.39 -22.42
C TRP A 417 -1.70 12.40 -23.55
N ASN A 418 -2.62 12.09 -24.47
CA ASN A 418 -2.94 12.96 -25.60
C ASN A 418 -3.94 14.08 -25.19
N ASP A 419 -4.79 13.84 -24.19
CA ASP A 419 -5.61 14.91 -23.60
C ASP A 419 -4.79 15.68 -22.56
N TRP A 420 -4.36 16.89 -22.90
CA TRP A 420 -3.64 17.79 -21.98
C TRP A 420 -4.39 18.02 -20.67
N GLY A 421 -5.73 17.99 -20.67
CA GLY A 421 -6.58 18.11 -19.49
C GLY A 421 -6.52 16.88 -18.57
N LEU A 422 -5.96 15.76 -19.00
CA LEU A 422 -5.76 14.54 -18.22
C LEU A 422 -4.26 14.24 -18.03
N GLY A 423 -3.46 14.38 -19.09
CA GLY A 423 -2.04 14.04 -19.06
C GLY A 423 -1.21 14.94 -18.12
N ILE A 424 -1.43 16.28 -18.16
CA ILE A 424 -0.71 17.19 -17.25
C ILE A 424 -1.09 16.94 -15.79
N PRO A 425 -2.37 16.84 -15.40
CA PRO A 425 -2.73 16.48 -14.03
C PRO A 425 -2.18 15.12 -13.58
N ALA A 426 -2.18 14.14 -14.48
CA ALA A 426 -1.59 12.84 -14.20
C ALA A 426 -0.08 12.95 -13.92
N PHE A 427 0.65 13.70 -14.74
CA PHE A 427 2.06 13.98 -14.53
C PHE A 427 2.32 14.66 -13.19
N MET A 428 1.53 15.71 -12.85
CA MET A 428 1.65 16.40 -11.56
C MET A 428 1.42 15.45 -10.39
N THR A 429 0.39 14.59 -10.47
CA THR A 429 0.13 13.56 -9.45
C THR A 429 1.34 12.64 -9.26
N ILE A 430 1.89 12.12 -10.36
CA ILE A 430 2.97 11.12 -10.34
C ILE A 430 4.26 11.72 -9.80
N ILE A 431 4.64 12.92 -10.24
CA ILE A 431 5.95 13.49 -9.92
C ILE A 431 6.00 14.09 -8.51
N PHE A 432 4.90 14.69 -8.04
CA PHE A 432 4.88 15.31 -6.72
C PHE A 432 4.93 14.28 -5.58
N MET A 433 4.37 13.08 -5.74
CA MET A 433 4.40 12.06 -4.68
C MET A 433 5.82 11.72 -4.19
N PRO A 434 6.76 11.30 -5.04
CA PRO A 434 8.12 11.01 -4.58
C PRO A 434 8.92 12.26 -4.25
N LEU A 435 8.75 13.39 -4.99
CA LEU A 435 9.56 14.59 -4.79
C LEU A 435 9.15 15.38 -3.55
N ALA A 436 7.86 15.48 -3.23
CA ALA A 436 7.37 16.06 -1.99
C ALA A 436 7.42 15.10 -0.80
N TYR A 437 7.75 13.81 -1.06
CA TYR A 437 7.71 12.73 -0.08
C TYR A 437 6.32 12.58 0.57
N SER A 438 5.25 12.82 -0.20
CA SER A 438 3.86 12.87 0.28
C SER A 438 2.87 12.45 -0.81
N ILE A 439 2.07 11.43 -0.52
CA ILE A 439 1.00 10.96 -1.41
C ILE A 439 -0.09 12.03 -1.53
N ALA A 440 -0.46 12.65 -0.42
CA ALA A 440 -1.51 13.67 -0.38
C ALA A 440 -1.15 14.89 -1.25
N ASP A 441 0.11 15.34 -1.22
CA ASP A 441 0.56 16.48 -2.02
C ASP A 441 0.51 16.16 -3.52
N GLY A 442 0.87 14.94 -3.91
CA GLY A 442 0.73 14.49 -5.29
C GLY A 442 -0.71 14.46 -5.77
N ILE A 443 -1.62 13.90 -4.95
CA ILE A 443 -3.06 13.87 -5.27
C ILE A 443 -3.61 15.30 -5.38
N GLY A 444 -3.31 16.16 -4.41
CA GLY A 444 -3.74 17.53 -4.40
C GLY A 444 -3.24 18.32 -5.61
N ALA A 445 -1.96 18.20 -5.96
CA ALA A 445 -1.39 18.83 -7.15
C ALA A 445 -2.11 18.37 -8.43
N GLY A 446 -2.40 17.07 -8.54
CA GLY A 446 -3.15 16.51 -9.68
C GLY A 446 -4.57 17.04 -9.78
N PHE A 447 -5.31 17.07 -8.68
CA PHE A 447 -6.71 17.51 -8.68
C PHE A 447 -6.84 19.00 -8.93
N LEU A 448 -5.99 19.81 -8.31
CA LEU A 448 -5.96 21.27 -8.55
C LEU A 448 -5.61 21.56 -10.01
N SER A 449 -4.59 20.91 -10.56
CA SER A 449 -4.21 21.12 -11.97
C SER A 449 -5.30 20.63 -12.93
N TYR A 450 -6.01 19.52 -12.62
CA TYR A 450 -7.14 19.05 -13.43
C TYR A 450 -8.26 20.07 -13.50
N VAL A 451 -8.72 20.56 -12.35
CA VAL A 451 -9.79 21.57 -12.29
C VAL A 451 -9.36 22.85 -13.01
N PHE A 452 -8.14 23.34 -12.74
CA PHE A 452 -7.60 24.54 -13.37
C PHE A 452 -7.54 24.40 -14.90
N ILE A 453 -6.98 23.31 -15.43
CA ILE A 453 -6.82 23.14 -16.87
C ILE A 453 -8.18 22.99 -17.56
N ARG A 454 -9.15 22.26 -16.97
CA ARG A 454 -10.49 22.15 -17.53
C ARG A 454 -11.22 23.48 -17.56
N LEU A 455 -11.01 24.34 -16.57
CA LEU A 455 -11.55 25.73 -16.58
C LEU A 455 -10.92 26.56 -17.69
N VAL A 456 -9.60 26.52 -17.84
CA VAL A 456 -8.88 27.26 -18.91
C VAL A 456 -9.29 26.78 -20.31
N GLN A 457 -9.56 25.47 -20.47
CA GLN A 457 -10.09 24.90 -21.71
C GLN A 457 -11.54 25.27 -22.02
N GLY A 458 -12.24 25.98 -21.11
CA GLY A 458 -13.68 26.26 -21.23
C GLY A 458 -14.55 25.01 -20.99
N ARG A 459 -13.98 23.93 -20.52
CA ARG A 459 -14.64 22.61 -20.29
C ARG A 459 -15.02 22.40 -18.82
N GLY A 460 -15.16 23.45 -18.02
CA GLY A 460 -15.51 23.38 -16.60
C GLY A 460 -16.82 22.63 -16.32
N LYS A 461 -17.78 22.65 -17.25
CA LYS A 461 -19.04 21.90 -17.12
C LYS A 461 -18.88 20.37 -17.16
N GLU A 462 -17.76 19.86 -17.68
CA GLU A 462 -17.45 18.43 -17.71
C GLU A 462 -16.86 17.95 -16.39
N VAL A 463 -16.38 18.87 -15.54
CA VAL A 463 -15.84 18.55 -14.23
C VAL A 463 -16.99 18.29 -13.26
N HIS A 464 -17.00 17.11 -12.67
CA HIS A 464 -18.00 16.78 -11.65
C HIS A 464 -17.90 17.72 -10.47
N TRP A 465 -19.02 18.19 -9.92
CA TRP A 465 -19.03 19.19 -8.84
C TRP A 465 -18.21 18.78 -7.60
N LEU A 466 -18.17 17.47 -7.28
CA LEU A 466 -17.35 16.95 -6.18
C LEU A 466 -15.85 17.22 -6.39
N MET A 467 -15.36 17.24 -7.64
CA MET A 467 -13.96 17.56 -7.92
C MET A 467 -13.62 19.01 -7.56
N TYR A 468 -14.57 19.94 -7.72
CA TYR A 468 -14.40 21.33 -7.24
C TYR A 468 -14.30 21.36 -5.72
N VAL A 469 -15.18 20.61 -5.02
CA VAL A 469 -15.17 20.56 -3.55
C VAL A 469 -13.86 19.97 -3.04
N VAL A 470 -13.46 18.82 -3.55
CA VAL A 470 -12.20 18.15 -3.13
C VAL A 470 -10.98 19.03 -3.46
N SER A 471 -10.94 19.66 -4.63
CA SER A 471 -9.86 20.59 -4.99
C SER A 471 -9.81 21.81 -4.09
N ALA A 472 -10.96 22.38 -3.70
CA ALA A 472 -11.02 23.47 -2.74
C ALA A 472 -10.47 23.07 -1.35
N VAL A 473 -10.78 21.85 -0.89
CA VAL A 473 -10.22 21.31 0.36
C VAL A 473 -8.70 21.17 0.26
N PHE A 474 -8.16 20.66 -0.87
CA PHE A 474 -6.72 20.61 -1.08
C PHE A 474 -6.08 22.00 -1.15
N LEU A 475 -6.75 22.98 -1.75
CA LEU A 475 -6.25 24.35 -1.77
C LEU A 475 -6.12 24.92 -0.34
N ILE A 476 -7.12 24.69 0.51
CA ILE A 476 -7.07 25.08 1.93
C ILE A 476 -5.94 24.31 2.65
N PHE A 477 -5.79 23.03 2.39
CA PHE A 477 -4.71 22.20 2.95
C PHE A 477 -3.33 22.78 2.61
N PHE A 478 -3.06 23.13 1.35
CA PHE A 478 -1.79 23.73 0.95
C PHE A 478 -1.60 25.16 1.45
N ALA A 479 -2.70 25.92 1.58
CA ALA A 479 -2.67 27.28 2.12
C ALA A 479 -2.54 27.34 3.64
N ASN A 480 -2.66 26.22 4.35
CA ASN A 480 -2.68 26.19 5.82
C ASN A 480 -1.47 26.87 6.45
N GLY A 481 -0.26 26.68 5.90
CA GLY A 481 0.96 27.36 6.37
C GLY A 481 0.92 28.88 6.21
N LEU A 482 0.28 29.38 5.16
CA LEU A 482 0.06 30.83 4.94
C LEU A 482 -1.02 31.35 5.89
N ILE A 483 -2.11 30.60 6.06
CA ILE A 483 -3.24 30.99 6.92
C ILE A 483 -2.79 31.06 8.39
N THR A 484 -2.06 30.07 8.88
CA THR A 484 -1.54 30.05 10.24
C THR A 484 -0.47 31.14 10.47
N GLY A 485 0.37 31.40 9.47
CA GLY A 485 1.35 32.51 9.54
C GLY A 485 0.75 33.90 9.55
N TRP A 486 -0.51 34.07 9.07
CA TRP A 486 -1.23 35.34 9.12
C TRP A 486 -2.03 35.53 10.42
N MET A 487 -2.25 34.46 11.19
CA MET A 487 -2.97 34.50 12.48
C MET A 487 -2.01 34.70 13.68
N HIS A 488 -0.72 34.70 13.46
CA HIS A 488 0.34 35.04 14.42
C HIS A 488 1.06 36.33 13.99
#